data_cd2bbf2742243969027d1fd25ddf4adc
#
_entry.id   cd2bbf2742243969027d1fd25ddf4adc
#
_cell.length_a   1.000
_cell.length_b   1.000
_cell.length_c   1.000
_cell.angle_alpha   90.00
_cell.angle_beta   90.00
_cell.angle_gamma   90.00
#
_symmetry.space_group_name_H-M   'P 1'
#
loop_
_entity.id
_entity.type
_entity.pdbx_description
1 polymer ?
#
loop_
_entity_poly.entity_id
_entity_poly.type
_entity_poly.pdbx_seq_one_letter_code
_entity_poly.pdbx_strand_id
1 'polypeptide(L)' 'MAAKKGARAQEILQTLARMLETSRGRITTAALAAELGISEAALYRHFPSKTRMYESLIDFIEETIFGRVRSIVS' A
#
# COMPACT_ATOMS: atom_id res chain seq x y z
N MET A 1 7.24 -13.16 14.08
CA MET A 1 6.90 -12.62 14.03
C MET A 1 5.84 -12.40 13.27
N ALA A 2 5.38 -11.87 13.30
CA ALA A 2 4.21 -11.85 12.91
C ALA A 2 3.93 -11.46 11.61
N ALA A 3 4.53 -11.20 10.92
CA ALA A 3 4.24 -10.62 9.85
C ALA A 3 3.78 -11.34 8.77
N LYS A 4 3.34 -12.30 8.82
CA LYS A 4 3.03 -12.96 7.83
C LYS A 4 1.98 -12.62 7.00
N LYS A 5 0.86 -12.57 7.41
CA LYS A 5 -0.20 -12.39 6.63
C LYS A 5 -0.23 -11.09 6.02
N GLY A 6 -0.05 -10.09 6.56
CA GLY A 6 -0.14 -8.78 6.02
C GLY A 6 1.12 -8.20 5.45
N ALA A 7 2.21 -8.92 5.53
CA ALA A 7 3.48 -8.35 5.14
C ALA A 7 3.55 -7.93 3.67
N ARG A 8 3.08 -8.76 2.79
CA ARG A 8 3.12 -8.42 1.37
C ARG A 8 2.14 -7.30 1.05
N ALA A 9 0.96 -7.34 1.65
CA ALA A 9 -0.02 -6.29 1.42
C ALA A 9 0.52 -4.94 1.88
N GLN A 10 1.18 -4.90 3.03
CA GLN A 10 1.75 -3.67 3.52
C GLN A 10 2.87 -3.18 2.62
N GLU A 11 3.67 -4.08 2.11
CA GLU A 11 4.73 -3.72 1.18
C GLU A 11 4.16 -3.07 -0.06
N ILE A 12 3.07 -3.62 -0.58
CA ILE A 12 2.39 -3.06 -1.73
C ILE A 12 1.89 -1.64 -1.42
N LEU A 13 1.27 -1.48 -0.26
CA LEU A 13 0.73 -0.17 0.10
C LEU A 13 1.82 0.86 0.33
N GLN A 14 2.93 0.46 0.92
CA GLN A 14 4.05 1.36 1.12
C GLN A 14 4.62 1.82 -0.22
N THR A 15 4.76 0.89 -1.15
CA THR A 15 5.28 1.22 -2.48
C THR A 15 4.31 2.13 -3.21
N LEU A 16 3.02 1.84 -3.11
CA LEU A 16 2.00 2.66 -3.74
C LEU A 16 2.04 4.09 -3.18
N ALA A 17 2.15 4.22 -1.87
CA ALA A 17 2.20 5.55 -1.25
C ALA A 17 3.42 6.34 -1.74
N ARG A 18 4.56 5.67 -1.82
CA ARG A 18 5.77 6.34 -2.28
C ARG A 18 5.65 6.77 -3.73
N MET A 19 5.07 5.91 -4.57
CA MET A 19 4.90 6.23 -5.98
C MET A 19 3.91 7.38 -6.18
N LEU A 20 2.88 7.46 -5.35
CA LEU A 20 1.93 8.55 -5.45
C LEU A 20 2.59 9.90 -5.17
N GLU A 21 3.53 9.90 -4.23
CA GLU A 21 4.25 11.13 -3.93
C GLU A 21 5.08 11.60 -5.11
N THR A 22 5.73 10.68 -5.80
CA THR A 22 6.61 11.08 -6.88
C THR A 22 5.92 11.27 -8.21
N SER A 23 4.82 10.58 -8.44
CA SER A 23 4.16 10.63 -9.73
C SER A 23 2.92 11.50 -9.76
N ARG A 24 2.67 12.20 -8.68
CA ARG A 24 1.54 13.12 -8.60
C ARG A 24 0.21 12.45 -8.86
N GLY A 25 0.08 11.27 -8.33
CA GLY A 25 -1.18 10.57 -8.42
C GLY A 25 -1.41 9.78 -9.68
N ARG A 26 -0.42 9.72 -10.55
CA ARG A 26 -0.62 8.97 -11.77
C ARG A 26 0.09 7.66 -11.67
N ILE A 27 -0.60 6.62 -11.29
CA ILE A 27 -0.01 5.30 -11.15
C ILE A 27 -0.89 4.27 -11.81
N THR A 28 -0.29 3.38 -12.57
CA THR A 28 -1.02 2.26 -13.12
C THR A 28 -0.66 1.03 -12.32
N THR A 29 -1.53 0.02 -12.35
CA THR A 29 -1.24 -1.22 -11.67
C THR A 29 -0.05 -1.92 -12.30
N ALA A 30 0.16 -1.74 -13.61
CA ALA A 30 1.33 -2.29 -14.27
C ALA A 30 2.61 -1.70 -13.72
N ALA A 31 2.64 -0.38 -13.52
CA ALA A 31 3.82 0.28 -12.98
C ALA A 31 4.08 -0.15 -11.54
N LEU A 32 3.01 -0.27 -10.76
CA LEU A 32 3.15 -0.70 -9.37
C LEU A 32 3.70 -2.13 -9.30
N ALA A 33 3.16 -3.02 -10.11
CA ALA A 33 3.64 -4.40 -10.13
C ALA A 33 5.10 -4.45 -10.54
N ALA A 34 5.48 -3.66 -11.54
CA ALA A 34 6.86 -3.63 -12.00
C ALA A 34 7.80 -3.15 -10.89
N GLU A 35 7.37 -2.14 -10.17
CA GLU A 35 8.17 -1.60 -9.09
C GLU A 35 8.37 -2.65 -8.00
N LEU A 36 7.36 -3.47 -7.77
CA LEU A 36 7.43 -4.51 -6.76
C LEU A 36 8.11 -5.78 -7.25
N GLY A 37 8.34 -5.90 -8.54
CA GLY A 37 8.94 -7.09 -9.10
C GLY A 37 8.00 -8.26 -9.15
N ILE A 38 6.69 -8.01 -9.27
CA ILE A 38 5.69 -9.07 -9.35
C ILE A 38 4.80 -8.85 -10.56
N SER A 39 3.98 -9.82 -10.89
CA SER A 39 3.06 -9.68 -12.00
C SER A 39 1.81 -8.94 -11.55
N GLU A 40 1.06 -8.40 -12.49
CA GLU A 40 -0.20 -7.77 -12.15
C GLU A 40 -1.18 -8.79 -11.59
N ALA A 41 -1.11 -10.03 -12.06
CA ALA A 41 -1.97 -11.07 -11.52
C ALA A 41 -1.70 -11.28 -10.04
N ALA A 42 -0.44 -11.27 -9.65
CA ALA A 42 -0.08 -11.41 -8.24
C ALA A 42 -0.57 -10.22 -7.43
N LEU A 43 -0.46 -9.03 -8.01
CA LEU A 43 -0.95 -7.82 -7.35
C LEU A 43 -2.46 -7.93 -7.10
N TYR A 44 -3.21 -8.37 -8.08
CA TYR A 44 -4.66 -8.49 -7.94
C TYR A 44 -5.08 -9.61 -7.00
N ARG A 45 -4.19 -10.53 -6.67
CA ARG A 45 -4.50 -11.51 -5.66
C ARG A 45 -4.60 -10.87 -4.30
N HIS A 46 -3.78 -9.84 -4.05
CA HIS A 46 -3.82 -9.16 -2.77
C HIS A 46 -4.91 -8.10 -2.75
N PHE A 47 -5.13 -7.43 -3.88
CA PHE A 47 -6.13 -6.37 -3.95
C PHE A 47 -6.95 -6.59 -5.22
N PRO A 48 -8.13 -7.19 -5.08
CA PRO A 48 -8.91 -7.61 -6.24
C PRO A 48 -9.32 -6.50 -7.20
N SER A 49 -9.31 -5.26 -6.75
CA SER A 49 -9.62 -4.16 -7.65
C SER A 49 -8.80 -2.96 -7.25
N LYS A 50 -8.68 -2.01 -8.17
CA LYS A 50 -7.95 -0.79 -7.90
C LYS A 50 -8.63 0.00 -6.79
N THR A 51 -9.94 0.00 -6.76
CA THR A 51 -10.70 0.68 -5.72
C THR A 51 -10.36 0.11 -4.36
N ARG A 52 -10.32 -1.21 -4.23
CA ARG A 52 -9.98 -1.84 -2.98
C ARG A 52 -8.57 -1.49 -2.55
N MET A 53 -7.66 -1.41 -3.51
CA MET A 53 -6.29 -1.07 -3.22
C MET A 53 -6.20 0.33 -2.63
N TYR A 54 -6.91 1.30 -3.20
CA TYR A 54 -6.87 2.66 -2.69
C TYR A 54 -7.58 2.78 -1.35
N GLU A 55 -8.63 2.02 -1.13
CA GLU A 55 -9.31 2.00 0.17
C GLU A 55 -8.35 1.50 1.24
N SER A 56 -7.61 0.44 0.93
CA SER A 56 -6.64 -0.10 1.87
C SER A 56 -5.50 0.88 2.12
N LEU A 57 -5.11 1.63 1.10
CA LEU A 57 -4.08 2.63 1.25
C LEU A 57 -4.52 3.73 2.20
N ILE A 58 -5.76 4.17 2.09
CA ILE A 58 -6.28 5.20 2.98
C ILE A 58 -6.25 4.70 4.41
N ASP A 59 -6.70 3.46 4.64
CA ASP A 59 -6.67 2.88 5.97
C ASP A 59 -5.25 2.79 6.50
N PHE A 60 -4.32 2.40 5.65
CA PHE A 60 -2.92 2.26 6.01
C PHE A 60 -2.34 3.61 6.44
N ILE A 61 -2.64 4.66 5.68
CA ILE A 61 -2.15 5.99 5.99
C ILE A 61 -2.75 6.49 7.29
N GLU A 62 -4.04 6.28 7.48
CA GLU A 62 -4.70 6.71 8.69
C GLU A 62 -4.11 6.02 9.91
N GLU A 63 -3.88 4.73 9.83
CA GLU A 63 -3.29 4.01 10.93
C GLU A 63 -1.90 4.51 11.25
N THR A 64 -1.13 4.83 10.23
CA THR A 64 0.21 5.33 10.44
C THR A 64 0.18 6.68 11.15
N ILE A 65 -0.70 7.56 10.70
CA ILE A 65 -0.82 8.89 11.29
C ILE A 65 -1.33 8.82 12.72
N PHE A 66 -2.40 8.04 12.93
CA PHE A 66 -2.96 7.92 14.27
C PHE A 66 -1.99 7.23 15.22
N GLY A 67 -1.22 6.28 14.72
CA GLY A 67 -0.21 5.64 15.53
C GLY A 67 0.82 6.64 16.03
N ARG A 68 1.24 7.54 15.16
CA ARG A 68 2.20 8.55 15.56
C ARG A 68 1.62 9.55 16.54
N VAL A 69 0.40 9.98 16.28
CA VAL A 69 -0.25 10.93 17.17
C VAL A 69 -0.44 10.28 18.54
N ARG A 70 -0.84 9.03 18.55
CA ARG A 70 -1.03 8.33 19.81
C ARG A 70 0.27 8.21 20.58
N SER A 71 1.36 7.96 19.87
CA SER A 71 2.65 7.86 20.50
C SER A 71 3.05 9.18 21.14
N ILE A 72 2.78 10.28 20.50
CA ILE A 72 3.13 11.59 21.02
C ILE A 72 2.28 11.93 22.22
N VAL A 73 1.02 11.61 22.17
CA VAL A 73 0.12 11.98 23.24
C VAL A 73 0.28 11.11 24.46
N SER A 74 0.54 9.85 24.27
CA SER A 74 0.67 8.99 25.41
C SER A 74 2.05 9.04 25.98
#